data_d102d1c6579a0e7b54b0748ffafd815b
#
_entry.id   d102d1c6579a0e7b54b0748ffafd815b
#
_cell.length_a   1.000
_cell.length_b   1.000
_cell.length_c   1.000
_cell.angle_alpha   90.00
_cell.angle_beta   90.00
_cell.angle_gamma   90.00
#
_symmetry.space_group_name_H-M   'P 1'
#
loop_
_entity.id
_entity.type
_entity.pdbx_description
1 polymer ?
#
loop_
_entity_poly.entity_id
_entity_poly.type
_entity_poly.pdbx_seq_one_letter_code
_entity_poly.pdbx_strand_id
1 'polypeptide(L)'
;MIVHRLAAIATVAAGLAATPVPAASFDCGKAETPFEHAICDMPELSAADEILAKAFATATGGLTKESVVLMRADQRNWLDYAQTACNDGVGPLTSGSYDEAGGSCLLEKFQARSRALEQSRMLGGHRFFLKSVYGALPDPMEADNPDSYWKVANHELALPQLDSDDALAEGFNAFVTEQGADLSSLMEVAGGGEVTDLDPSSDTSVTVAVNEVAGSSRITLEANTYWYGHGAAHGNWGISYLHYLVAEERALVASDVFAGDGWEATLRDAAWAQLQAEHAEWLQVEKAEDIAAVVIDPSRWNFEDSYGLVIQFEPYEVSAYAYGAPTITIPWEQLDAIKAEGQDGVRYGY
;
A
#
# COMPACT_ATOMS: atom_id res chain seq x y z
N MET A 1 37.48 -76.54 -16.68
CA MET A 1 37.55 -75.62 -15.51
C MET A 1 36.86 -74.33 -15.86
N ILE A 2 35.59 -74.17 -15.40
CA ILE A 2 34.78 -72.95 -15.65
C ILE A 2 34.74 -72.18 -14.35
N VAL A 3 35.31 -70.99 -14.39
CA VAL A 3 35.36 -70.07 -13.23
C VAL A 3 34.15 -69.16 -13.30
N HIS A 4 33.21 -69.32 -12.38
CA HIS A 4 32.08 -68.43 -12.21
C HIS A 4 32.52 -67.20 -11.43
N ARG A 5 32.41 -65.96 -12.02
CA ARG A 5 32.54 -64.69 -11.33
C ARG A 5 31.15 -64.28 -10.81
N LEU A 6 30.98 -64.20 -9.51
CA LEU A 6 29.85 -63.54 -8.84
C LEU A 6 30.04 -62.08 -8.89
N ALA A 7 29.09 -61.35 -9.50
CA ALA A 7 29.00 -59.89 -9.45
C ALA A 7 28.16 -59.49 -8.23
N ALA A 8 28.74 -58.72 -7.33
CA ALA A 8 28.04 -58.14 -6.19
C ALA A 8 27.34 -56.85 -6.65
N ILE A 9 26.03 -56.82 -6.54
CA ILE A 9 25.20 -55.62 -6.78
C ILE A 9 25.20 -54.81 -5.47
N ALA A 10 25.83 -53.65 -5.48
CA ALA A 10 25.76 -52.67 -4.39
C ALA A 10 24.49 -51.83 -4.58
N THR A 11 23.53 -52.01 -3.71
CA THR A 11 22.34 -51.15 -3.60
C THR A 11 22.72 -49.81 -2.92
N VAL A 12 22.76 -48.74 -3.68
CA VAL A 12 22.88 -47.39 -3.14
C VAL A 12 21.51 -46.95 -2.62
N ALA A 13 21.35 -46.91 -1.32
CA ALA A 13 20.20 -46.28 -0.67
C ALA A 13 20.35 -44.75 -0.80
N ALA A 14 19.63 -44.13 -1.73
CA ALA A 14 19.48 -42.66 -1.77
C ALA A 14 18.63 -42.24 -0.57
N GLY A 15 19.30 -41.72 0.46
CA GLY A 15 18.64 -41.02 1.57
C GLY A 15 17.98 -39.78 1.03
N LEU A 16 16.67 -39.71 1.02
CA LEU A 16 15.92 -38.47 0.87
C LEU A 16 16.30 -37.55 2.06
N ALA A 17 17.17 -36.60 1.82
CA ALA A 17 17.37 -35.50 2.75
C ALA A 17 16.05 -34.70 2.76
N ALA A 18 15.26 -34.82 3.84
CA ALA A 18 14.16 -33.93 4.10
C ALA A 18 14.74 -32.51 4.16
N THR A 19 14.36 -31.66 3.20
CA THR A 19 14.62 -30.23 3.31
C THR A 19 13.95 -29.76 4.60
N PRO A 20 14.64 -28.99 5.48
CA PRO A 20 14.00 -28.46 6.65
C PRO A 20 12.80 -27.61 6.16
N VAL A 21 11.60 -28.00 6.58
CA VAL A 21 10.41 -27.17 6.43
C VAL A 21 10.69 -25.90 7.25
N PRO A 22 10.49 -24.68 6.69
CA PRO A 22 10.64 -23.46 7.49
C PRO A 22 9.82 -23.63 8.77
N ALA A 23 10.45 -23.39 9.91
CA ALA A 23 9.76 -23.42 11.19
C ALA A 23 9.12 -22.03 11.40
N ALA A 24 7.94 -21.98 12.07
CA ALA A 24 7.35 -20.73 12.53
C ALA A 24 8.36 -19.87 13.31
N SER A 25 8.13 -18.57 13.42
CA SER A 25 9.02 -17.64 14.13
C SER A 25 9.12 -17.91 15.65
N PHE A 26 8.32 -18.83 16.15
CA PHE A 26 8.27 -19.29 17.53
C PHE A 26 8.27 -20.82 17.66
N ASP A 27 8.39 -21.30 18.88
CA ASP A 27 8.42 -22.74 19.21
C ASP A 27 7.00 -23.34 19.17
N CYS A 28 6.66 -24.07 18.11
CA CYS A 28 5.37 -24.73 17.94
C CYS A 28 5.00 -25.74 19.05
N GLY A 29 5.98 -26.23 19.81
CA GLY A 29 5.71 -27.04 21.03
C GLY A 29 5.07 -26.26 22.18
N LYS A 30 4.96 -24.94 22.03
CA LYS A 30 4.34 -24.01 23.00
C LYS A 30 3.10 -23.31 22.44
N ALA A 31 2.59 -23.71 21.29
CA ALA A 31 1.36 -23.16 20.73
C ALA A 31 0.18 -23.48 21.67
N GLU A 32 -0.55 -22.45 22.09
CA GLU A 32 -1.68 -22.54 23.03
C GLU A 32 -2.98 -22.03 22.44
N THR A 33 -2.91 -21.13 21.45
CA THR A 33 -4.08 -20.49 20.84
C THR A 33 -4.42 -21.11 19.48
N PRO A 34 -5.69 -21.03 19.03
CA PRO A 34 -6.06 -21.46 17.67
C PRO A 34 -5.22 -20.80 16.57
N PHE A 35 -4.84 -19.54 16.76
CA PHE A 35 -3.99 -18.79 15.83
C PHE A 35 -2.57 -19.35 15.77
N GLU A 36 -1.94 -19.62 16.91
CA GLU A 36 -0.61 -20.24 16.95
C GLU A 36 -0.61 -21.65 16.34
N HIS A 37 -1.67 -22.42 16.63
CA HIS A 37 -1.86 -23.75 16.00
C HIS A 37 -2.01 -23.62 14.48
N ALA A 38 -2.78 -22.64 13.96
CA ALA A 38 -2.90 -22.43 12.52
C ALA A 38 -1.53 -22.15 11.87
N ILE A 39 -0.70 -21.30 12.48
CA ILE A 39 0.66 -21.03 12.01
C ILE A 39 1.52 -22.28 12.00
N CYS A 40 1.41 -23.11 13.04
CA CYS A 40 2.23 -24.31 13.18
C CYS A 40 1.79 -25.48 12.27
N ASP A 41 0.48 -25.62 12.08
CA ASP A 41 -0.11 -26.77 11.37
C ASP A 41 -0.20 -26.57 9.85
N MET A 42 -0.10 -25.29 9.39
CA MET A 42 -0.16 -24.94 7.96
C MET A 42 1.23 -24.52 7.45
N PRO A 43 1.92 -25.35 6.64
CA PRO A 43 3.31 -25.11 6.24
C PRO A 43 3.54 -23.77 5.51
N GLU A 44 2.57 -23.34 4.69
CA GLU A 44 2.66 -22.08 3.95
C GLU A 44 2.52 -20.88 4.88
N LEU A 45 1.62 -20.94 5.86
CA LEU A 45 1.44 -19.90 6.86
C LEU A 45 2.65 -19.83 7.81
N SER A 46 3.21 -20.99 8.21
CA SER A 46 4.45 -21.07 8.97
C SER A 46 5.62 -20.39 8.26
N ALA A 47 5.76 -20.61 6.95
CA ALA A 47 6.78 -19.93 6.13
C ALA A 47 6.52 -18.42 6.04
N ALA A 48 5.27 -18.00 5.89
CA ALA A 48 4.89 -16.58 5.85
C ALA A 48 5.16 -15.88 7.19
N ASP A 49 4.94 -16.55 8.32
CA ASP A 49 5.26 -16.05 9.67
C ASP A 49 6.77 -15.81 9.84
N GLU A 50 7.61 -16.74 9.39
CA GLU A 50 9.07 -16.55 9.41
C GLU A 50 9.51 -15.37 8.54
N ILE A 51 8.90 -15.19 7.36
CA ILE A 51 9.17 -14.05 6.46
C ILE A 51 8.75 -12.75 7.13
N LEU A 52 7.56 -12.70 7.73
CA LEU A 52 7.05 -11.53 8.43
C LEU A 52 7.94 -11.14 9.62
N ALA A 53 8.39 -12.11 10.40
CA ALA A 53 9.30 -11.85 11.51
C ALA A 53 10.62 -11.23 11.06
N LYS A 54 11.18 -11.69 9.93
CA LYS A 54 12.38 -11.10 9.31
C LYS A 54 12.12 -9.72 8.74
N ALA A 55 10.98 -9.52 8.07
CA ALA A 55 10.58 -8.22 7.54
C ALA A 55 10.42 -7.19 8.68
N PHE A 56 9.78 -7.57 9.78
CA PHE A 56 9.61 -6.72 10.96
C PHE A 56 10.96 -6.37 11.62
N ALA A 57 11.85 -7.35 11.77
CA ALA A 57 13.19 -7.10 12.30
C ALA A 57 14.00 -6.14 11.42
N THR A 58 13.88 -6.27 10.10
CA THR A 58 14.51 -5.36 9.13
C THR A 58 13.90 -3.96 9.21
N ALA A 59 12.57 -3.87 9.22
CA ALA A 59 11.82 -2.62 9.29
C ALA A 59 12.11 -1.82 10.56
N THR A 60 12.32 -2.48 11.70
CA THR A 60 12.66 -1.84 12.97
C THR A 60 14.16 -1.55 13.13
N GLY A 61 15.00 -2.13 12.26
CA GLY A 61 16.45 -1.93 12.30
C GLY A 61 16.85 -0.47 12.05
N GLY A 62 17.63 0.11 12.99
CA GLY A 62 18.13 1.48 12.87
C GLY A 62 17.12 2.58 13.18
N LEU A 63 15.91 2.26 13.62
CA LEU A 63 14.95 3.26 14.10
C LEU A 63 15.30 3.77 15.50
N THR A 64 14.80 4.96 15.81
CA THR A 64 14.80 5.50 17.18
C THR A 64 14.04 4.58 18.12
N LYS A 65 14.29 4.71 19.44
CA LYS A 65 13.59 3.87 20.44
C LYS A 65 12.09 4.14 20.43
N GLU A 66 11.72 5.38 20.22
CA GLU A 66 10.35 5.87 20.15
C GLU A 66 9.61 5.23 18.98
N SER A 67 10.18 5.25 17.77
CA SER A 67 9.60 4.63 16.58
C SER A 67 9.55 3.10 16.67
N VAL A 68 10.52 2.46 17.33
CA VAL A 68 10.45 1.01 17.63
C VAL A 68 9.27 0.69 18.54
N VAL A 69 8.98 1.53 19.53
CA VAL A 69 7.81 1.34 20.42
C VAL A 69 6.51 1.46 19.62
N LEU A 70 6.40 2.47 18.75
CA LEU A 70 5.24 2.66 17.87
C LEU A 70 5.05 1.48 16.92
N MET A 71 6.10 1.02 16.24
CA MET A 71 6.01 -0.12 15.33
C MET A 71 5.66 -1.44 16.05
N ARG A 72 6.10 -1.62 17.30
CA ARG A 72 5.69 -2.78 18.10
C ARG A 72 4.22 -2.72 18.52
N ALA A 73 3.70 -1.53 18.79
CA ALA A 73 2.28 -1.36 19.05
C ALA A 73 1.46 -1.63 17.80
N ASP A 74 1.88 -1.06 16.65
CA ASP A 74 1.29 -1.29 15.35
C ASP A 74 1.25 -2.79 14.98
N GLN A 75 2.35 -3.52 15.19
CA GLN A 75 2.39 -4.96 14.92
C GLN A 75 1.44 -5.76 15.82
N ARG A 76 1.24 -5.38 17.07
CA ARG A 76 0.23 -6.04 17.93
C ARG A 76 -1.18 -5.77 17.44
N ASN A 77 -1.49 -4.52 17.09
CA ASN A 77 -2.80 -4.15 16.53
C ASN A 77 -3.08 -4.90 15.23
N TRP A 78 -2.05 -5.06 14.38
CA TRP A 78 -2.15 -5.85 13.17
C TRP A 78 -2.42 -7.35 13.45
N LEU A 79 -1.77 -7.94 14.46
CA LEU A 79 -2.02 -9.33 14.85
C LEU A 79 -3.47 -9.54 15.32
N ASP A 80 -4.00 -8.61 16.11
CA ASP A 80 -5.39 -8.65 16.56
C ASP A 80 -6.36 -8.46 15.39
N TYR A 81 -6.05 -7.54 14.48
CA TYR A 81 -6.80 -7.33 13.25
C TYR A 81 -6.81 -8.58 12.36
N ALA A 82 -5.65 -9.18 12.06
CA ALA A 82 -5.56 -10.35 11.20
C ALA A 82 -6.40 -11.54 11.74
N GLN A 83 -6.37 -11.76 13.05
CA GLN A 83 -7.17 -12.78 13.70
C GLN A 83 -8.67 -12.50 13.61
N THR A 84 -9.08 -11.25 13.76
CA THR A 84 -10.48 -10.82 13.67
C THR A 84 -10.98 -10.90 12.23
N ALA A 85 -10.19 -10.40 11.27
CA ALA A 85 -10.52 -10.35 9.85
C ALA A 85 -10.66 -11.75 9.21
N CYS A 86 -9.91 -12.73 9.72
CA CYS A 86 -9.88 -14.09 9.17
C CYS A 86 -10.75 -15.09 9.94
N ASN A 87 -11.70 -14.60 10.69
CA ASN A 87 -12.79 -15.38 11.25
C ASN A 87 -14.11 -14.58 11.10
N ASP A 88 -15.17 -14.94 11.80
CA ASP A 88 -16.49 -14.29 11.62
C ASP A 88 -16.58 -12.84 12.17
N GLY A 89 -15.45 -12.13 12.34
CA GLY A 89 -15.40 -10.68 12.59
C GLY A 89 -15.70 -10.23 14.02
N VAL A 90 -15.85 -11.15 14.95
CA VAL A 90 -16.23 -10.84 16.34
C VAL A 90 -15.02 -10.71 17.26
N GLY A 91 -13.82 -10.98 16.76
CA GLY A 91 -12.56 -10.97 17.48
C GLY A 91 -11.75 -12.26 17.30
N PRO A 92 -10.57 -12.36 17.90
CA PRO A 92 -9.72 -13.55 17.81
C PRO A 92 -10.43 -14.82 18.32
N LEU A 93 -10.18 -15.96 17.65
CA LEU A 93 -10.68 -17.25 18.11
C LEU A 93 -10.08 -17.62 19.48
N THR A 94 -10.93 -17.94 20.43
CA THR A 94 -10.52 -18.39 21.76
C THR A 94 -10.56 -19.91 21.94
N SER A 95 -11.17 -20.63 20.97
CA SER A 95 -11.28 -22.09 20.95
C SER A 95 -11.58 -22.59 19.52
N GLY A 96 -11.35 -23.87 19.27
CA GLY A 96 -11.51 -24.44 17.92
C GLY A 96 -10.26 -24.30 17.07
N SER A 97 -10.42 -24.24 15.76
CA SER A 97 -9.33 -24.10 14.77
C SER A 97 -9.78 -23.27 13.59
N TYR A 98 -8.85 -22.62 12.92
CA TYR A 98 -9.12 -22.04 11.60
C TYR A 98 -9.36 -23.16 10.60
N ASP A 99 -10.38 -22.99 9.77
CA ASP A 99 -10.63 -23.85 8.62
C ASP A 99 -9.71 -23.45 7.44
N GLU A 100 -9.88 -24.09 6.28
CA GLU A 100 -9.08 -23.83 5.08
C GLU A 100 -9.22 -22.38 4.61
N ALA A 101 -10.42 -21.79 4.67
CA ALA A 101 -10.67 -20.42 4.26
C ALA A 101 -10.01 -19.41 5.21
N GLY A 102 -10.18 -19.59 6.52
CA GLY A 102 -9.55 -18.75 7.53
C GLY A 102 -8.03 -18.84 7.48
N GLY A 103 -7.48 -20.05 7.25
CA GLY A 103 -6.03 -20.24 7.07
C GLY A 103 -5.48 -19.56 5.82
N SER A 104 -6.20 -19.60 4.70
CA SER A 104 -5.83 -18.89 3.47
C SER A 104 -5.89 -17.37 3.66
N CYS A 105 -6.92 -16.86 4.34
CA CYS A 105 -7.03 -15.45 4.72
C CYS A 105 -5.82 -15.00 5.56
N LEU A 106 -5.45 -15.76 6.60
CA LEU A 106 -4.26 -15.45 7.40
C LEU A 106 -3.00 -15.40 6.54
N LEU A 107 -2.81 -16.36 5.65
CA LEU A 107 -1.65 -16.38 4.74
C LEU A 107 -1.57 -15.10 3.89
N GLU A 108 -2.68 -14.67 3.32
CA GLU A 108 -2.75 -13.43 2.53
C GLU A 108 -2.42 -12.19 3.39
N LYS A 109 -2.97 -12.11 4.61
CA LYS A 109 -2.67 -11.01 5.55
C LYS A 109 -1.19 -10.98 5.93
N PHE A 110 -0.55 -12.13 6.22
CA PHE A 110 0.88 -12.21 6.53
C PHE A 110 1.76 -11.75 5.36
N GLN A 111 1.41 -12.17 4.14
CA GLN A 111 2.12 -11.76 2.94
C GLN A 111 1.96 -10.26 2.65
N ALA A 112 0.74 -9.72 2.81
CA ALA A 112 0.47 -8.30 2.63
C ALA A 112 1.23 -7.45 3.65
N ARG A 113 1.22 -7.86 4.94
CA ARG A 113 1.98 -7.16 5.99
C ARG A 113 3.48 -7.17 5.74
N SER A 114 4.03 -8.30 5.28
CA SER A 114 5.45 -8.41 4.96
C SER A 114 5.84 -7.41 3.86
N ARG A 115 5.04 -7.30 2.80
CA ARG A 115 5.24 -6.30 1.73
C ARG A 115 5.11 -4.86 2.23
N ALA A 116 4.11 -4.58 3.06
CA ALA A 116 3.91 -3.25 3.62
C ALA A 116 5.11 -2.78 4.46
N LEU A 117 5.72 -3.67 5.25
CA LEU A 117 6.89 -3.36 6.07
C LEU A 117 8.12 -2.97 5.25
N GLU A 118 8.22 -3.31 3.96
CA GLU A 118 9.30 -2.88 3.06
C GLU A 118 9.32 -1.36 2.86
N GLN A 119 8.21 -0.66 3.14
CA GLN A 119 8.15 0.80 3.14
C GLN A 119 8.92 1.43 4.32
N SER A 120 9.26 0.65 5.35
CA SER A 120 10.11 1.09 6.47
C SER A 120 11.58 1.04 6.06
N ARG A 121 12.04 2.03 5.30
CA ARG A 121 13.33 2.05 4.62
C ARG A 121 14.01 3.42 4.63
N MET A 122 15.30 3.44 4.25
CA MET A 122 16.01 4.67 3.92
C MET A 122 15.66 5.10 2.49
N LEU A 123 15.32 6.37 2.31
CA LEU A 123 15.14 6.98 0.99
C LEU A 123 15.56 8.44 1.05
N GLY A 124 16.34 8.91 0.07
CA GLY A 124 16.82 10.30 0.00
C GLY A 124 17.61 10.77 1.23
N GLY A 125 18.24 9.84 1.96
CA GLY A 125 18.96 10.15 3.21
C GLY A 125 18.09 10.18 4.46
N HIS A 126 16.77 10.01 4.33
CA HIS A 126 15.83 9.99 5.45
C HIS A 126 15.41 8.57 5.79
N ARG A 127 15.15 8.31 7.07
CA ARG A 127 14.64 7.04 7.55
C ARG A 127 13.13 7.12 7.71
N PHE A 128 12.40 6.34 6.93
CA PHE A 128 10.94 6.21 7.03
C PHE A 128 10.55 4.92 7.73
N PHE A 129 9.40 4.92 8.40
CA PHE A 129 8.77 3.74 8.96
C PHE A 129 7.27 3.78 8.74
N LEU A 130 6.63 2.62 8.79
CA LEU A 130 5.20 2.48 8.53
C LEU A 130 4.41 2.59 9.85
N LYS A 131 3.35 3.41 9.82
CA LYS A 131 2.29 3.46 10.84
C LYS A 131 0.98 3.06 10.18
N SER A 132 0.27 2.11 10.79
CA SER A 132 -0.96 1.58 10.21
C SER A 132 -2.12 1.64 11.18
N VAL A 133 -3.33 1.67 10.64
CA VAL A 133 -4.59 1.59 11.39
C VAL A 133 -5.46 0.53 10.73
N TYR A 134 -6.16 -0.24 11.54
CA TYR A 134 -6.94 -1.37 11.07
C TYR A 134 -8.33 -1.39 11.69
N GLY A 135 -9.31 -1.87 10.93
CA GLY A 135 -10.65 -2.16 11.37
C GLY A 135 -11.16 -3.45 10.74
N ALA A 136 -11.78 -4.30 11.53
CA ALA A 136 -12.50 -5.46 11.05
C ALA A 136 -13.80 -5.58 11.83
N LEU A 137 -14.91 -5.69 11.14
CA LEU A 137 -16.22 -5.78 11.75
C LEU A 137 -17.17 -6.67 10.91
N PRO A 138 -18.13 -7.38 11.56
CA PRO A 138 -19.07 -8.22 10.85
C PRO A 138 -19.95 -7.40 9.91
N ASP A 139 -20.18 -7.90 8.70
CA ASP A 139 -21.22 -7.36 7.83
C ASP A 139 -22.60 -7.89 8.29
N PRO A 140 -23.49 -7.04 8.79
CA PRO A 140 -24.79 -7.47 9.31
C PRO A 140 -25.73 -8.03 8.23
N MET A 141 -25.45 -7.75 6.95
CA MET A 141 -26.25 -8.28 5.83
C MET A 141 -25.80 -9.68 5.40
N GLU A 142 -24.53 -10.01 5.64
CA GLU A 142 -23.88 -11.23 5.19
C GLU A 142 -23.54 -12.21 6.35
N ALA A 143 -23.59 -11.75 7.60
CA ALA A 143 -23.18 -12.53 8.77
C ALA A 143 -23.96 -13.85 8.92
N ASP A 144 -25.25 -13.85 8.60
CA ASP A 144 -26.14 -15.02 8.69
C ASP A 144 -26.18 -15.87 7.38
N ASN A 145 -25.48 -15.44 6.33
CA ASN A 145 -25.41 -16.14 5.06
C ASN A 145 -24.27 -17.18 5.09
N PRO A 146 -24.54 -18.49 5.19
CA PRO A 146 -23.50 -19.52 5.31
C PRO A 146 -22.63 -19.62 4.05
N ASP A 147 -23.16 -19.16 2.91
CA ASP A 147 -22.47 -19.24 1.61
C ASP A 147 -21.73 -17.92 1.26
N SER A 148 -21.78 -16.91 2.14
CA SER A 148 -21.09 -15.65 1.91
C SER A 148 -19.59 -15.74 2.16
N TYR A 149 -18.83 -15.12 1.26
CA TYR A 149 -17.42 -14.87 1.41
C TYR A 149 -17.13 -13.49 2.03
N TRP A 150 -18.16 -12.65 2.23
CA TRP A 150 -18.03 -11.25 2.69
C TRP A 150 -18.64 -11.05 4.08
N LYS A 151 -18.36 -11.96 4.99
CA LYS A 151 -18.91 -11.89 6.36
C LYS A 151 -18.31 -10.79 7.22
N VAL A 152 -17.13 -10.29 6.81
CA VAL A 152 -16.32 -9.31 7.57
C VAL A 152 -15.88 -8.21 6.64
N ALA A 153 -16.21 -6.97 7.00
CA ALA A 153 -15.64 -5.79 6.37
C ALA A 153 -14.22 -5.54 6.91
N ASN A 154 -13.30 -5.31 6.02
CA ASN A 154 -11.89 -5.09 6.31
C ASN A 154 -11.47 -3.68 5.92
N HIS A 155 -10.90 -2.93 6.85
CA HIS A 155 -10.41 -1.59 6.62
C HIS A 155 -8.93 -1.51 6.99
N GLU A 156 -8.10 -1.04 6.05
CA GLU A 156 -6.65 -0.95 6.24
C GLU A 156 -6.16 0.44 5.81
N LEU A 157 -5.37 1.08 6.65
CA LEU A 157 -4.67 2.32 6.33
C LEU A 157 -3.20 2.17 6.72
N ALA A 158 -2.30 2.49 5.80
CA ALA A 158 -0.87 2.48 6.04
C ALA A 158 -0.25 3.80 5.58
N LEU A 159 0.42 4.50 6.49
CA LEU A 159 1.00 5.82 6.30
C LEU A 159 2.51 5.80 6.62
N PRO A 160 3.37 6.44 5.81
CA PRO A 160 4.77 6.60 6.15
C PRO A 160 4.94 7.66 7.26
N GLN A 161 5.91 7.44 8.12
CA GLN A 161 6.36 8.42 9.11
C GLN A 161 7.86 8.59 8.98
N LEU A 162 8.37 9.79 9.18
CA LEU A 162 9.79 10.10 9.17
C LEU A 162 10.35 9.91 10.59
N ASP A 163 11.39 9.09 10.70
CA ASP A 163 12.05 8.75 11.98
C ASP A 163 13.16 9.75 12.29
N SER A 164 12.78 10.92 12.80
CA SER A 164 13.65 11.97 13.31
C SER A 164 12.90 12.80 14.33
N ASP A 165 13.62 13.58 15.13
CA ASP A 165 13.11 14.54 16.11
C ASP A 165 13.28 16.01 15.66
N ASP A 166 13.57 16.22 14.39
CA ASP A 166 13.74 17.55 13.79
C ASP A 166 12.40 18.15 13.26
N ALA A 167 12.45 19.44 12.91
CA ALA A 167 11.29 20.14 12.39
C ALA A 167 10.74 19.55 11.09
N LEU A 168 11.61 18.96 10.24
CA LEU A 168 11.19 18.28 9.02
C LEU A 168 10.30 17.08 9.34
N ALA A 169 10.70 16.25 10.30
CA ALA A 169 9.90 15.10 10.71
C ALA A 169 8.57 15.51 11.33
N GLU A 170 8.57 16.56 12.17
CA GLU A 170 7.34 17.10 12.76
C GLU A 170 6.37 17.59 11.68
N GLY A 171 6.82 18.42 10.75
CA GLY A 171 5.99 18.95 9.67
C GLY A 171 5.52 17.88 8.69
N PHE A 172 6.41 16.99 8.25
CA PHE A 172 6.07 15.89 7.35
C PHE A 172 5.05 14.92 7.97
N ASN A 173 5.27 14.50 9.22
CA ASN A 173 4.38 13.56 9.90
C ASN A 173 2.99 14.17 10.17
N ALA A 174 2.93 15.47 10.45
CA ALA A 174 1.67 16.20 10.55
C ALA A 174 0.93 16.26 9.20
N PHE A 175 1.63 16.61 8.11
CA PHE A 175 1.11 16.60 6.76
C PHE A 175 0.55 15.22 6.36
N VAL A 176 1.29 14.15 6.57
CA VAL A 176 0.85 12.78 6.24
C VAL A 176 -0.39 12.40 7.07
N THR A 177 -0.47 12.84 8.33
CA THR A 177 -1.63 12.58 9.19
C THR A 177 -2.89 13.30 8.68
N GLU A 178 -2.75 14.57 8.26
CA GLU A 178 -3.83 15.37 7.68
C GLU A 178 -4.32 14.74 6.36
N GLN A 179 -3.40 14.43 5.45
CA GLN A 179 -3.76 13.78 4.17
C GLN A 179 -4.39 12.39 4.38
N GLY A 180 -3.95 11.66 5.38
CA GLY A 180 -4.54 10.38 5.76
C GLY A 180 -6.01 10.49 6.17
N ALA A 181 -6.39 11.60 6.83
CA ALA A 181 -7.78 11.87 7.22
C ALA A 181 -8.69 12.13 6.00
N ASP A 182 -8.16 12.74 4.96
CA ASP A 182 -8.89 12.96 3.70
C ASP A 182 -9.06 11.64 2.90
N LEU A 183 -8.13 10.69 3.08
CA LEU A 183 -8.10 9.44 2.32
C LEU A 183 -8.88 8.29 3.00
N SER A 184 -9.04 8.30 4.34
CA SER A 184 -9.60 7.17 5.06
C SER A 184 -10.28 7.55 6.38
N SER A 185 -11.50 7.07 6.57
CA SER A 185 -12.23 7.16 7.85
C SER A 185 -11.53 6.43 9.02
N LEU A 186 -10.58 5.54 8.74
CA LEU A 186 -9.75 4.93 9.78
C LEU A 186 -8.95 5.94 10.60
N MET A 187 -8.73 7.16 10.10
CA MET A 187 -8.10 8.21 10.89
C MET A 187 -8.97 8.71 12.05
N GLU A 188 -10.30 8.61 11.94
CA GLU A 188 -11.22 8.89 13.05
C GLU A 188 -11.03 7.84 14.16
N VAL A 189 -10.90 6.55 13.79
CA VAL A 189 -10.60 5.46 14.72
C VAL A 189 -9.24 5.67 15.39
N ALA A 190 -8.22 6.06 14.63
CA ALA A 190 -6.89 6.42 15.18
C ALA A 190 -6.95 7.60 16.16
N GLY A 191 -7.90 8.50 15.98
CA GLY A 191 -8.17 9.65 16.83
C GLY A 191 -9.01 9.32 18.08
N GLY A 192 -9.43 8.07 18.27
CA GLY A 192 -10.22 7.60 19.43
C GLY A 192 -11.69 7.32 19.12
N GLY A 193 -12.08 7.28 17.83
CA GLY A 193 -13.38 6.77 17.40
C GLY A 193 -13.47 5.24 17.53
N GLU A 194 -14.66 4.70 17.32
CA GLU A 194 -14.92 3.27 17.42
C GLU A 194 -14.85 2.60 16.04
N VAL A 195 -14.35 1.37 15.98
CA VAL A 195 -14.33 0.57 14.72
C VAL A 195 -15.74 0.36 14.18
N THR A 196 -16.74 0.33 15.05
CA THR A 196 -18.17 0.20 14.68
C THR A 196 -18.74 1.40 13.92
N ASP A 197 -18.02 2.51 13.83
CA ASP A 197 -18.38 3.69 13.03
C ASP A 197 -17.99 3.54 11.55
N LEU A 198 -17.18 2.52 11.21
CA LEU A 198 -16.81 2.21 9.84
C LEU A 198 -17.98 1.55 9.08
N ASP A 199 -17.93 1.60 7.74
CA ASP A 199 -18.92 0.93 6.89
C ASP A 199 -18.78 -0.61 6.98
N PRO A 200 -19.77 -1.33 7.53
CA PRO A 200 -19.67 -2.77 7.68
C PRO A 200 -19.95 -3.54 6.38
N SER A 201 -20.30 -2.87 5.29
CA SER A 201 -20.71 -3.50 4.01
C SER A 201 -19.68 -3.33 2.89
N SER A 202 -18.49 -2.85 3.22
CA SER A 202 -17.42 -2.67 2.24
C SER A 202 -16.04 -2.90 2.83
N ASP A 203 -15.11 -3.35 1.98
CA ASP A 203 -13.68 -3.37 2.26
C ASP A 203 -13.02 -2.09 1.76
N THR A 204 -12.11 -1.51 2.55
CA THR A 204 -11.28 -0.39 2.14
C THR A 204 -9.81 -0.64 2.43
N SER A 205 -8.95 -0.21 1.52
CA SER A 205 -7.50 -0.22 1.75
C SER A 205 -6.89 1.06 1.22
N VAL A 206 -6.10 1.73 2.05
CA VAL A 206 -5.32 2.90 1.67
C VAL A 206 -3.87 2.66 2.06
N THR A 207 -2.99 2.70 1.06
CA THR A 207 -1.55 2.60 1.28
C THR A 207 -0.87 3.84 0.73
N VAL A 208 -0.22 4.59 1.59
CA VAL A 208 0.60 5.74 1.21
C VAL A 208 2.06 5.35 1.36
N ALA A 209 2.83 5.49 0.29
CA ALA A 209 4.24 5.15 0.25
C ALA A 209 5.08 6.35 -0.19
N VAL A 210 6.30 6.47 0.35
CA VAL A 210 7.25 7.47 -0.16
C VAL A 210 7.73 7.03 -1.53
N ASN A 211 7.35 7.79 -2.56
CA ASN A 211 7.70 7.55 -3.95
C ASN A 211 9.06 8.19 -4.28
N GLU A 212 9.23 9.50 -3.96
CA GLU A 212 10.42 10.26 -4.30
C GLU A 212 10.80 11.26 -3.19
N VAL A 213 12.11 11.45 -3.03
CA VAL A 213 12.69 12.57 -2.26
C VAL A 213 13.55 13.39 -3.23
N ALA A 214 12.99 14.51 -3.69
CA ALA A 214 13.65 15.44 -4.60
C ALA A 214 14.57 16.38 -3.81
N GLY A 215 15.81 15.94 -3.60
CA GLY A 215 16.83 16.69 -2.85
C GLY A 215 16.33 17.14 -1.47
N SER A 216 16.43 18.47 -1.19
CA SER A 216 15.91 19.09 0.03
C SER A 216 14.60 19.86 -0.18
N SER A 217 13.99 19.76 -1.35
CA SER A 217 12.87 20.63 -1.72
C SER A 217 11.50 19.94 -1.58
N ARG A 218 11.37 18.68 -1.98
CA ARG A 218 10.09 18.00 -2.04
C ARG A 218 10.18 16.53 -1.64
N ILE A 219 9.18 16.06 -0.89
CA ILE A 219 8.93 14.63 -0.68
C ILE A 219 7.59 14.31 -1.36
N THR A 220 7.60 13.37 -2.29
CA THR A 220 6.39 12.88 -2.97
C THR A 220 6.00 11.53 -2.39
N LEU A 221 4.72 11.42 -2.09
CA LEU A 221 4.06 10.18 -1.70
C LEU A 221 3.12 9.74 -2.81
N GLU A 222 3.01 8.44 -3.01
CA GLU A 222 1.99 7.81 -3.83
C GLU A 222 0.96 7.18 -2.90
N ALA A 223 -0.30 7.57 -3.08
CA ALA A 223 -1.44 7.01 -2.37
C ALA A 223 -2.21 6.07 -3.30
N ASN A 224 -2.28 4.81 -2.91
CA ASN A 224 -3.08 3.79 -3.56
C ASN A 224 -4.31 3.54 -2.70
N THR A 225 -5.49 3.72 -3.29
CA THR A 225 -6.78 3.51 -2.64
C THR A 225 -7.52 2.34 -3.27
N TYR A 226 -8.25 1.60 -2.46
CA TYR A 226 -9.12 0.52 -2.91
C TYR A 226 -10.40 0.53 -2.09
N TRP A 227 -11.54 0.31 -2.74
CA TRP A 227 -12.85 0.11 -2.14
C TRP A 227 -13.57 -1.03 -2.83
N TYR A 228 -14.23 -1.88 -2.06
CA TYR A 228 -15.06 -2.95 -2.57
C TYR A 228 -16.34 -3.06 -1.74
N GLY A 229 -17.50 -2.75 -2.34
CA GLY A 229 -18.79 -3.03 -1.73
C GLY A 229 -19.11 -4.52 -1.80
N HIS A 230 -19.52 -5.11 -0.70
CA HIS A 230 -19.82 -6.53 -0.62
C HIS A 230 -20.91 -6.92 -1.64
N GLY A 231 -20.64 -7.95 -2.44
CA GLY A 231 -21.52 -8.38 -3.53
C GLY A 231 -21.45 -7.55 -4.81
N ALA A 232 -20.62 -6.49 -4.88
CA ALA A 232 -20.40 -5.75 -6.12
C ALA A 232 -19.67 -6.61 -7.17
N ALA A 233 -19.85 -6.27 -8.45
CA ALA A 233 -19.21 -7.00 -9.55
C ALA A 233 -17.67 -6.87 -9.53
N HIS A 234 -17.14 -5.75 -9.04
CA HIS A 234 -15.72 -5.48 -8.86
C HIS A 234 -15.53 -4.31 -7.88
N GLY A 235 -14.33 -4.19 -7.32
CA GLY A 235 -13.91 -3.03 -6.55
C GLY A 235 -13.55 -1.83 -7.44
N ASN A 236 -13.39 -0.68 -6.81
CA ASN A 236 -12.79 0.49 -7.42
C ASN A 236 -11.45 0.81 -6.76
N TRP A 237 -10.53 1.44 -7.49
CA TRP A 237 -9.22 1.80 -6.99
C TRP A 237 -8.74 3.09 -7.63
N GLY A 238 -7.81 3.75 -6.98
CA GLY A 238 -7.22 4.99 -7.48
C GLY A 238 -5.75 5.13 -7.11
N ILE A 239 -5.05 5.96 -7.87
CA ILE A 239 -3.67 6.37 -7.61
C ILE A 239 -3.64 7.89 -7.57
N SER A 240 -3.10 8.45 -6.51
CA SER A 240 -2.87 9.89 -6.39
C SER A 240 -1.52 10.18 -5.76
N TYR A 241 -1.06 11.42 -5.87
CA TYR A 241 0.22 11.88 -5.36
C TYR A 241 0.03 12.98 -4.32
N LEU A 242 0.78 12.89 -3.25
CA LEU A 242 0.83 13.90 -2.20
C LEU A 242 2.24 14.47 -2.19
N HIS A 243 2.36 15.79 -2.36
CA HIS A 243 3.65 16.45 -2.46
C HIS A 243 3.85 17.38 -1.27
N TYR A 244 4.84 17.11 -0.44
CA TYR A 244 5.24 17.94 0.67
C TYR A 244 6.42 18.81 0.29
N LEU A 245 6.25 20.14 0.31
CA LEU A 245 7.33 21.09 0.12
C LEU A 245 8.05 21.34 1.45
N VAL A 246 9.32 20.96 1.49
CA VAL A 246 10.10 20.89 2.74
C VAL A 246 10.35 22.26 3.34
N ALA A 247 10.73 23.24 2.52
CA ALA A 247 11.05 24.61 3.01
C ALA A 247 9.81 25.40 3.41
N GLU A 248 8.68 25.15 2.76
CA GLU A 248 7.40 25.80 2.99
C GLU A 248 6.55 25.08 4.04
N GLU A 249 6.94 23.88 4.44
CA GLU A 249 6.23 23.01 5.40
C GLU A 249 4.75 22.81 5.07
N ARG A 250 4.44 22.62 3.77
CA ARG A 250 3.06 22.50 3.29
C ARG A 250 2.91 21.59 2.06
N ALA A 251 1.66 21.32 1.70
CA ALA A 251 1.33 20.71 0.41
C ALA A 251 1.75 21.61 -0.76
N LEU A 252 2.17 20.99 -1.86
CA LEU A 252 2.35 21.65 -3.16
C LEU A 252 1.00 22.10 -3.70
N VAL A 253 0.95 23.30 -4.25
CA VAL A 253 -0.18 23.81 -5.01
C VAL A 253 0.23 24.09 -6.46
N ALA A 254 -0.74 24.13 -7.36
CA ALA A 254 -0.44 24.25 -8.79
C ALA A 254 0.42 25.47 -9.16
N SER A 255 0.28 26.58 -8.42
CA SER A 255 1.09 27.80 -8.62
C SER A 255 2.56 27.66 -8.22
N ASP A 256 2.97 26.60 -7.56
CA ASP A 256 4.40 26.30 -7.31
C ASP A 256 5.09 25.78 -8.56
N VAL A 257 4.32 25.26 -9.52
CA VAL A 257 4.84 24.64 -10.76
C VAL A 257 4.50 25.47 -12.00
N PHE A 258 3.30 26.05 -12.05
CA PHE A 258 2.80 26.77 -13.22
C PHE A 258 2.33 28.18 -12.86
N ALA A 259 2.56 29.14 -13.76
CA ALA A 259 2.20 30.52 -13.59
C ALA A 259 1.86 31.19 -14.94
N GLY A 260 1.32 32.39 -14.87
CA GLY A 260 0.93 33.20 -16.03
C GLY A 260 -0.54 33.04 -16.41
N ASP A 261 -1.04 34.00 -17.17
CA ASP A 261 -2.43 33.97 -17.62
C ASP A 261 -2.68 32.79 -18.56
N GLY A 262 -3.70 31.99 -18.26
CA GLY A 262 -4.13 30.86 -19.09
C GLY A 262 -3.27 29.59 -19.00
N TRP A 263 -2.45 29.45 -17.95
CA TRP A 263 -1.63 28.25 -17.76
C TRP A 263 -2.50 26.97 -17.68
N GLU A 264 -3.67 27.02 -17.05
CA GLU A 264 -4.59 25.88 -16.98
C GLU A 264 -5.04 25.41 -18.38
N ALA A 265 -5.37 26.38 -19.26
CA ALA A 265 -5.78 26.05 -20.61
C ALA A 265 -4.62 25.46 -21.41
N THR A 266 -3.41 26.00 -21.27
CA THR A 266 -2.21 25.50 -21.94
C THR A 266 -1.88 24.08 -21.50
N LEU A 267 -1.90 23.81 -20.18
CA LEU A 267 -1.64 22.48 -19.63
C LEU A 267 -2.71 21.47 -20.08
N ARG A 268 -3.99 21.85 -20.00
CA ARG A 268 -5.11 21.03 -20.46
C ARG A 268 -4.99 20.66 -21.94
N ASP A 269 -4.71 21.63 -22.81
CA ASP A 269 -4.64 21.42 -24.25
C ASP A 269 -3.43 20.53 -24.61
N ALA A 270 -2.29 20.69 -23.93
CA ALA A 270 -1.15 19.79 -24.07
C ALA A 270 -1.48 18.38 -23.60
N ALA A 271 -2.13 18.23 -22.45
CA ALA A 271 -2.58 16.93 -21.92
C ALA A 271 -3.56 16.23 -22.88
N TRP A 272 -4.52 16.98 -23.42
CA TRP A 272 -5.48 16.44 -24.39
C TRP A 272 -4.78 15.95 -25.66
N ALA A 273 -3.81 16.69 -26.18
CA ALA A 273 -3.04 16.27 -27.35
C ALA A 273 -2.27 14.97 -27.12
N GLN A 274 -1.65 14.81 -25.92
CA GLN A 274 -0.96 13.57 -25.56
C GLN A 274 -1.94 12.41 -25.37
N LEU A 275 -3.05 12.64 -24.68
CA LEU A 275 -4.08 11.64 -24.45
C LEU A 275 -4.62 11.08 -25.78
N GLN A 276 -4.87 11.96 -26.74
CA GLN A 276 -5.28 11.55 -28.10
C GLN A 276 -4.16 10.82 -28.86
N ALA A 277 -2.90 11.22 -28.70
CA ALA A 277 -1.79 10.59 -29.38
C ALA A 277 -1.53 9.16 -28.88
N GLU A 278 -1.65 8.95 -27.56
CA GLU A 278 -1.30 7.68 -26.91
C GLU A 278 -2.48 6.71 -26.81
N HIS A 279 -3.72 7.24 -26.69
CA HIS A 279 -4.87 6.47 -26.23
C HIS A 279 -6.17 6.62 -27.06
N ALA A 280 -6.10 7.19 -28.27
CA ALA A 280 -7.26 7.53 -29.09
C ALA A 280 -8.29 6.39 -29.30
N GLU A 281 -7.82 5.14 -29.37
CA GLU A 281 -8.67 3.99 -29.75
C GLU A 281 -9.73 3.61 -28.68
N TRP A 282 -9.52 4.01 -27.42
CA TRP A 282 -10.38 3.59 -26.31
C TRP A 282 -10.83 4.72 -25.38
N LEU A 283 -10.62 5.98 -25.80
CA LEU A 283 -11.11 7.14 -25.07
C LEU A 283 -12.64 7.18 -25.05
N GLN A 284 -13.19 7.53 -23.89
CA GLN A 284 -14.62 7.78 -23.67
C GLN A 284 -14.92 9.26 -23.41
N VAL A 285 -13.89 10.10 -23.35
CA VAL A 285 -13.98 11.57 -23.28
C VAL A 285 -13.88 12.15 -24.70
N GLU A 286 -14.61 13.24 -24.95
CA GLU A 286 -14.77 13.76 -26.33
C GLU A 286 -13.96 15.03 -26.57
N LYS A 287 -13.61 15.78 -25.53
CA LYS A 287 -12.98 17.10 -25.65
C LYS A 287 -12.07 17.40 -24.45
N ALA A 288 -11.18 18.38 -24.62
CA ALA A 288 -10.21 18.78 -23.63
C ALA A 288 -10.85 19.24 -22.29
N GLU A 289 -12.03 19.86 -22.35
CA GLU A 289 -12.74 20.33 -21.15
C GLU A 289 -13.13 19.18 -20.20
N ASP A 290 -13.32 17.98 -20.74
CA ASP A 290 -13.71 16.79 -19.95
C ASP A 290 -12.61 16.35 -18.98
N ILE A 291 -11.35 16.69 -19.26
CA ILE A 291 -10.19 16.36 -18.40
C ILE A 291 -9.65 17.58 -17.64
N ALA A 292 -10.27 18.77 -17.79
CA ALA A 292 -9.69 20.02 -17.28
C ALA A 292 -9.43 19.98 -15.76
N ALA A 293 -10.36 19.47 -14.97
CA ALA A 293 -10.22 19.42 -13.51
C ALA A 293 -9.11 18.46 -13.06
N VAL A 294 -8.98 17.32 -13.72
CA VAL A 294 -7.96 16.30 -13.42
C VAL A 294 -6.57 16.83 -13.72
N VAL A 295 -6.41 17.46 -14.89
CA VAL A 295 -5.09 17.88 -15.39
C VAL A 295 -4.47 18.98 -14.53
N ILE A 296 -5.27 19.87 -13.95
CA ILE A 296 -4.78 20.99 -13.12
C ILE A 296 -4.62 20.63 -11.65
N ASP A 297 -4.99 19.44 -11.25
CA ASP A 297 -4.90 18.98 -9.86
C ASP A 297 -3.50 18.41 -9.57
N PRO A 298 -2.72 19.00 -8.66
CA PRO A 298 -1.40 18.49 -8.29
C PRO A 298 -1.40 17.05 -7.77
N SER A 299 -2.51 16.56 -7.23
CA SER A 299 -2.61 15.16 -6.79
C SER A 299 -2.56 14.14 -7.94
N ARG A 300 -2.64 14.63 -9.16
CA ARG A 300 -2.54 13.82 -10.39
C ARG A 300 -1.17 13.89 -11.06
N TRP A 301 -0.25 14.67 -10.50
CA TRP A 301 1.07 14.91 -11.08
C TRP A 301 2.12 13.99 -10.50
N ASN A 302 2.86 13.30 -11.36
CA ASN A 302 4.06 12.58 -10.99
C ASN A 302 5.28 13.27 -11.65
N PHE A 303 6.29 13.59 -10.84
CA PHE A 303 7.50 14.29 -11.25
C PHE A 303 8.70 13.36 -11.45
N GLU A 304 8.53 12.06 -11.28
CA GLU A 304 9.62 11.07 -11.33
C GLU A 304 10.25 10.97 -12.73
N ASP A 305 9.45 11.24 -13.79
CA ASP A 305 9.99 11.29 -15.14
C ASP A 305 10.67 12.64 -15.41
N SER A 306 12.00 12.59 -15.61
CA SER A 306 12.79 13.78 -15.93
C SER A 306 12.45 14.39 -17.31
N TYR A 307 11.84 13.62 -18.21
CA TYR A 307 11.47 14.08 -19.55
C TYR A 307 10.21 14.94 -19.56
N GLY A 308 9.21 14.64 -18.73
CA GLY A 308 7.94 15.32 -18.77
C GLY A 308 7.16 15.25 -17.46
N LEU A 309 6.07 16.01 -17.39
CA LEU A 309 5.08 15.88 -16.34
C LEU A 309 4.19 14.69 -16.68
N VAL A 310 4.15 13.69 -15.81
CA VAL A 310 3.22 12.59 -15.92
C VAL A 310 1.91 12.96 -15.25
N ILE A 311 0.79 12.83 -15.98
CA ILE A 311 -0.58 13.01 -15.46
C ILE A 311 -1.21 11.62 -15.27
N GLN A 312 -1.67 11.34 -14.06
CA GLN A 312 -2.36 10.11 -13.69
C GLN A 312 -3.87 10.28 -13.81
N PHE A 313 -4.52 9.42 -14.57
CA PHE A 313 -5.98 9.27 -14.57
C PHE A 313 -6.40 8.07 -13.74
N GLU A 314 -7.58 8.12 -13.18
CA GLU A 314 -8.19 6.98 -12.48
C GLU A 314 -9.01 6.10 -13.43
N PRO A 315 -9.35 4.86 -13.00
CA PRO A 315 -10.31 4.03 -13.73
C PRO A 315 -11.62 4.79 -13.97
N TYR A 316 -12.18 4.68 -15.16
CA TYR A 316 -13.39 5.37 -15.64
C TYR A 316 -13.25 6.87 -15.95
N GLU A 317 -12.17 7.56 -15.61
CA GLU A 317 -12.07 9.01 -15.89
C GLU A 317 -11.98 9.32 -17.37
N VAL A 318 -11.20 8.55 -18.14
CA VAL A 318 -11.01 8.80 -19.58
C VAL A 318 -11.29 7.58 -20.46
N SER A 319 -11.48 6.41 -19.85
CA SER A 319 -11.68 5.14 -20.52
C SER A 319 -12.55 4.18 -19.71
N ALA A 320 -12.92 3.03 -20.28
CA ALA A 320 -13.60 1.97 -19.54
C ALA A 320 -12.67 1.37 -18.48
N TYR A 321 -13.24 0.88 -17.38
CA TYR A 321 -12.53 0.24 -16.26
C TYR A 321 -11.48 -0.80 -16.68
N ALA A 322 -11.77 -1.57 -17.71
CA ALA A 322 -10.87 -2.61 -18.21
C ALA A 322 -9.50 -2.09 -18.72
N TYR A 323 -9.38 -0.79 -18.99
CA TYR A 323 -8.11 -0.15 -19.36
C TYR A 323 -7.30 0.32 -18.16
N GLY A 324 -7.86 0.22 -16.94
CA GLY A 324 -7.18 0.61 -15.71
C GLY A 324 -7.08 2.11 -15.53
N ALA A 325 -5.95 2.55 -14.95
CA ALA A 325 -5.63 3.93 -14.63
C ALA A 325 -4.50 4.43 -15.56
N PRO A 326 -4.83 4.97 -16.74
CA PRO A 326 -3.80 5.37 -17.71
C PRO A 326 -3.03 6.61 -17.26
N THR A 327 -1.84 6.78 -17.81
CA THR A 327 -1.02 7.98 -17.66
C THR A 327 -0.71 8.58 -19.02
N ILE A 328 -0.40 9.86 -19.05
CA ILE A 328 0.23 10.54 -20.19
C ILE A 328 1.48 11.27 -19.72
N THR A 329 2.43 11.49 -20.60
CA THR A 329 3.63 12.29 -20.29
C THR A 329 3.68 13.52 -21.18
N ILE A 330 3.59 14.71 -20.58
CA ILE A 330 3.73 15.98 -21.30
C ILE A 330 5.18 16.43 -21.19
N PRO A 331 5.93 16.50 -22.30
CA PRO A 331 7.31 16.96 -22.28
C PRO A 331 7.44 18.35 -21.65
N TRP A 332 8.38 18.51 -20.72
CA TRP A 332 8.58 19.80 -20.04
C TRP A 332 8.87 20.96 -21.01
N GLU A 333 9.49 20.67 -22.14
CA GLU A 333 9.76 21.65 -23.19
C GLU A 333 8.46 22.28 -23.74
N GLN A 334 7.36 21.54 -23.77
CA GLN A 334 6.04 22.07 -24.19
C GLN A 334 5.40 22.96 -23.13
N LEU A 335 5.86 22.88 -21.89
CA LEU A 335 5.34 23.64 -20.74
C LEU A 335 6.19 24.86 -20.37
N ASP A 336 7.29 25.13 -21.10
CA ASP A 336 8.25 26.20 -20.80
C ASP A 336 7.60 27.58 -20.66
N ALA A 337 6.56 27.86 -21.44
CA ALA A 337 5.89 29.17 -21.43
C ALA A 337 5.03 29.44 -20.19
N ILE A 338 4.70 28.40 -19.42
CA ILE A 338 3.81 28.48 -18.25
C ILE A 338 4.50 28.08 -16.96
N LYS A 339 5.81 27.86 -16.95
CA LYS A 339 6.57 27.50 -15.75
C LYS A 339 6.56 28.65 -14.72
N ALA A 340 6.33 28.31 -13.48
CA ALA A 340 6.52 29.23 -12.35
C ALA A 340 8.01 29.50 -12.11
N GLU A 341 8.34 30.67 -11.57
CA GLU A 341 9.69 30.98 -11.12
C GLU A 341 10.07 30.03 -9.97
N GLY A 342 11.24 29.38 -10.06
CA GLY A 342 11.71 28.40 -9.07
C GLY A 342 11.15 26.99 -9.20
N GLN A 343 10.31 26.71 -10.22
CA GLN A 343 9.73 25.36 -10.39
C GLN A 343 10.79 24.26 -10.59
N ASP A 344 11.97 24.61 -11.08
CA ASP A 344 13.08 23.63 -11.20
C ASP A 344 13.55 23.11 -9.84
N GLY A 345 13.48 23.94 -8.78
CA GLY A 345 13.70 23.49 -7.40
C GLY A 345 12.68 22.47 -6.95
N VAL A 346 11.40 22.70 -7.27
CA VAL A 346 10.32 21.75 -6.97
C VAL A 346 10.50 20.43 -7.71
N ARG A 347 10.90 20.48 -8.99
CA ARG A 347 11.09 19.28 -9.83
C ARG A 347 12.30 18.47 -9.44
N TYR A 348 13.46 19.11 -9.32
CA TYR A 348 14.75 18.44 -9.25
C TYR A 348 15.38 18.46 -7.85
N GLY A 349 14.86 19.26 -6.94
CA GLY A 349 15.32 19.27 -5.55
C GLY A 349 16.59 20.10 -5.27
N TYR A 350 16.92 21.12 -6.09
CA TYR A 350 18.09 22.00 -5.90
C TYR A 350 17.76 23.49 -5.91
#